data_8745936c3e5053f2c018f8eb4aa3d534
#
_entry.id   8745936c3e5053f2c018f8eb4aa3d534
#
_cell.length_a   1.000
_cell.length_b   1.000
_cell.length_c   1.000
_cell.angle_alpha   90.00
_cell.angle_beta   90.00
_cell.angle_gamma   90.00
#
_symmetry.space_group_name_H-M   'P 1'
#
loop_
_entity.id
_entity.type
_entity.pdbx_description
1 polymer ?
#
loop_
_entity_poly.entity_id
_entity_poly.type
_entity_poly.pdbx_seq_one_letter_code
_entity_poly.pdbx_strand_id
1 'polypeptide(L)'
;MTRISLKGAIAMGLFSTLLVMAGCDRVATGELQAGLSTVADMKLEMGEPASVYREGDKEVWEYPLGPEGVRTYMMTVNAQGGLEKIDQVLVDANFKRIQPGMTITEVRRILGRNSKEQRFGMTPNELTHKYKFNANNEDQYFDVTYNAEGRVKEVGYDTFSLQKGSSR
;
A
#
# COMPACT_ATOMS: atom_id res chain seq x y z
N MET A 1 -19.60 68.64 28.51
CA MET A 1 -18.44 67.80 29.00
C MET A 1 -18.95 66.39 29.10
N THR A 2 -18.76 65.57 28.07
CA THR A 2 -19.31 64.24 28.02
C THR A 2 -18.15 63.29 27.69
N ARG A 3 -17.78 62.42 28.61
CA ARG A 3 -16.71 61.43 28.43
C ARG A 3 -17.33 60.13 27.89
N ILE A 4 -16.89 59.77 26.70
CA ILE A 4 -17.25 58.51 26.07
C ILE A 4 -16.16 57.49 26.46
N SER A 5 -16.57 56.44 27.17
CA SER A 5 -15.71 55.30 27.54
C SER A 5 -15.91 54.19 26.54
N LEU A 6 -14.89 53.92 25.73
CA LEU A 6 -14.83 52.82 24.77
C LEU A 6 -14.05 51.63 25.36
N LYS A 7 -14.76 50.60 25.79
CA LYS A 7 -14.17 49.32 26.13
C LYS A 7 -14.74 48.27 25.18
N GLY A 8 -14.07 48.11 24.07
CA GLY A 8 -14.29 46.97 23.16
C GLY A 8 -13.23 45.91 23.42
N ALA A 9 -13.61 44.83 24.06
CA ALA A 9 -12.77 43.65 24.20
C ALA A 9 -12.87 42.84 22.91
N ILE A 10 -11.77 42.78 22.15
CA ILE A 10 -11.61 41.89 20.99
C ILE A 10 -11.19 40.52 21.53
N ALA A 11 -12.14 39.59 21.57
CA ALA A 11 -11.84 38.18 21.78
C ALA A 11 -11.31 37.59 20.47
N MET A 12 -9.99 37.45 20.40
CA MET A 12 -9.31 36.82 19.30
C MET A 12 -9.31 35.30 19.52
N GLY A 13 -10.31 34.64 18.92
CA GLY A 13 -10.42 33.17 18.94
C GLY A 13 -9.29 32.58 18.10
N LEU A 14 -8.35 31.92 18.75
CA LEU A 14 -7.38 31.04 18.09
C LEU A 14 -8.12 29.81 17.55
N PHE A 15 -8.45 29.85 16.27
CA PHE A 15 -8.87 28.66 15.53
C PHE A 15 -7.60 27.87 15.21
N SER A 16 -7.24 26.96 16.10
CA SER A 16 -6.12 26.03 15.87
C SER A 16 -6.56 25.02 14.82
N THR A 17 -6.24 25.30 13.57
CA THR A 17 -6.38 24.36 12.46
C THR A 17 -5.36 23.24 12.66
N LEU A 18 -5.85 22.10 13.13
CA LEU A 18 -5.11 20.86 13.15
C LEU A 18 -4.90 20.41 11.69
N LEU A 19 -3.77 20.81 11.08
CA LEU A 19 -3.33 20.26 9.81
C LEU A 19 -2.96 18.79 10.04
N VAL A 20 -3.88 17.90 9.70
CA VAL A 20 -3.58 16.48 9.57
C VAL A 20 -2.61 16.35 8.40
N MET A 21 -1.36 16.04 8.71
CA MET A 21 -0.32 15.73 7.73
C MET A 21 -0.61 14.35 7.09
N ALA A 22 -1.67 14.27 6.30
CA ALA A 22 -1.88 13.21 5.34
C ALA A 22 -1.12 13.60 4.06
N GLY A 23 0.17 13.47 4.09
CA GLY A 23 0.95 13.87 2.95
C GLY A 23 2.18 13.05 2.81
N CYS A 24 2.26 12.22 1.78
CA CYS A 24 3.45 11.92 0.98
C CYS A 24 3.15 11.01 -0.21
N ASP A 25 1.93 10.45 -0.31
CA ASP A 25 1.57 9.56 -1.43
C ASP A 25 0.81 10.26 -2.60
N ARG A 26 0.57 11.55 -2.50
CA ARG A 26 -0.14 12.31 -3.55
C ARG A 26 0.47 12.19 -4.95
N VAL A 27 1.78 12.02 -5.03
CA VAL A 27 2.48 11.89 -6.31
C VAL A 27 2.19 10.55 -6.99
N ALA A 28 1.83 9.53 -6.22
CA ALA A 28 1.62 8.19 -6.76
C ALA A 28 0.15 7.89 -7.09
N THR A 29 -0.79 8.56 -6.43
CA THR A 29 -2.25 8.36 -6.61
C THR A 29 -2.95 9.56 -7.25
N GLY A 30 -2.18 10.54 -7.75
CA GLY A 30 -2.74 11.76 -8.34
C GLY A 30 -3.54 12.57 -7.33
N GLU A 31 -4.68 13.09 -7.76
CA GLU A 31 -5.60 13.88 -6.94
C GLU A 31 -6.68 13.02 -6.26
N LEU A 32 -6.56 11.69 -6.29
CA LEU A 32 -7.56 10.80 -5.70
C LEU A 32 -7.71 11.01 -4.19
N GLN A 33 -8.95 11.12 -3.74
CA GLN A 33 -9.31 11.35 -2.35
C GLN A 33 -10.41 10.38 -1.92
N ALA A 34 -10.15 9.61 -0.85
CA ALA A 34 -11.15 8.76 -0.23
C ALA A 34 -12.35 9.59 0.25
N GLY A 35 -13.56 9.12 -0.03
CA GLY A 35 -14.81 9.80 0.26
C GLY A 35 -15.25 10.85 -0.77
N LEU A 36 -14.41 11.19 -1.75
CA LEU A 36 -14.72 12.20 -2.78
C LEU A 36 -14.61 11.65 -4.20
N SER A 37 -13.56 10.89 -4.49
CA SER A 37 -13.30 10.34 -5.84
C SER A 37 -14.19 9.15 -6.16
N THR A 38 -14.40 8.94 -7.45
CA THR A 38 -15.21 7.86 -8.00
C THR A 38 -14.34 6.86 -8.77
N VAL A 39 -14.93 5.74 -9.19
CA VAL A 39 -14.31 4.78 -10.13
C VAL A 39 -13.86 5.47 -11.43
N ALA A 40 -14.63 6.46 -11.92
CA ALA A 40 -14.26 7.20 -13.12
C ALA A 40 -12.97 8.00 -12.92
N ASP A 41 -12.84 8.66 -11.77
CA ASP A 41 -11.62 9.40 -11.41
C ASP A 41 -10.43 8.46 -11.23
N MET A 42 -10.64 7.30 -10.60
CA MET A 42 -9.60 6.28 -10.46
C MET A 42 -9.08 5.79 -11.82
N LYS A 43 -9.98 5.52 -12.77
CA LYS A 43 -9.58 5.10 -14.12
C LYS A 43 -8.87 6.20 -14.89
N LEU A 44 -9.28 7.45 -14.71
CA LEU A 44 -8.65 8.61 -15.34
C LEU A 44 -7.21 8.81 -14.85
N GLU A 45 -7.00 8.72 -13.52
CA GLU A 45 -5.70 8.98 -12.89
C GLU A 45 -4.75 7.76 -12.94
N MET A 46 -5.29 6.56 -12.75
CA MET A 46 -4.49 5.34 -12.54
C MET A 46 -4.60 4.34 -13.69
N GLY A 47 -5.55 4.54 -14.62
CA GLY A 47 -5.89 3.56 -15.64
C GLY A 47 -6.71 2.39 -15.12
N GLU A 48 -6.70 1.27 -15.85
CA GLU A 48 -7.39 0.06 -15.42
C GLU A 48 -6.60 -0.65 -14.31
N PRO A 49 -7.31 -1.22 -13.29
CA PRO A 49 -6.67 -1.96 -12.23
C PRO A 49 -6.06 -3.28 -12.75
N ALA A 50 -4.97 -3.71 -12.13
CA ALA A 50 -4.36 -5.00 -12.44
C ALA A 50 -5.23 -6.19 -12.01
N SER A 51 -6.04 -6.01 -10.97
CA SER A 51 -7.01 -7.00 -10.47
C SER A 51 -8.12 -6.28 -9.72
N VAL A 52 -9.31 -6.93 -9.71
CA VAL A 52 -10.46 -6.51 -8.90
C VAL A 52 -10.92 -7.69 -8.06
N TYR A 53 -11.06 -7.48 -6.76
CA TYR A 53 -11.54 -8.46 -5.80
C TYR A 53 -12.87 -8.00 -5.21
N ARG A 54 -13.80 -8.93 -4.99
CA ARG A 54 -15.06 -8.64 -4.28
C ARG A 54 -14.93 -9.01 -2.81
N GLU A 55 -15.34 -8.09 -1.95
CA GLU A 55 -15.39 -8.25 -0.50
C GLU A 55 -16.76 -7.78 0.01
N GLY A 56 -17.73 -8.73 0.03
CA GLY A 56 -19.12 -8.41 0.33
C GLY A 56 -19.75 -7.53 -0.76
N ASP A 57 -20.21 -6.36 -0.40
CA ASP A 57 -20.79 -5.33 -1.27
C ASP A 57 -19.76 -4.34 -1.86
N LYS A 58 -18.48 -4.51 -1.50
CA LYS A 58 -17.38 -3.65 -1.94
C LYS A 58 -16.49 -4.36 -2.95
N GLU A 59 -15.75 -3.56 -3.70
CA GLU A 59 -14.66 -4.02 -4.55
C GLU A 59 -13.34 -3.47 -4.04
N VAL A 60 -12.29 -4.27 -4.13
CA VAL A 60 -10.90 -3.84 -3.89
C VAL A 60 -10.14 -3.90 -5.20
N TRP A 61 -9.67 -2.76 -5.63
CA TRP A 61 -8.96 -2.56 -6.89
C TRP A 61 -7.47 -2.48 -6.65
N GLU A 62 -6.70 -3.34 -7.34
CA GLU A 62 -5.25 -3.45 -7.18
C GLU A 62 -4.51 -2.64 -8.24
N TYR A 63 -3.63 -1.75 -7.80
CA TYR A 63 -2.76 -0.92 -8.63
C TYR A 63 -1.29 -1.08 -8.23
N PRO A 64 -0.53 -2.00 -8.86
CA PRO A 64 0.92 -2.09 -8.69
C PRO A 64 1.60 -0.98 -9.51
N LEU A 65 2.39 -0.13 -8.86
CA LEU A 65 3.05 1.01 -9.46
C LEU A 65 4.57 0.90 -9.43
N GLY A 66 5.20 1.55 -10.42
CA GLY A 66 6.64 1.58 -10.57
C GLY A 66 7.25 0.25 -11.05
N PRO A 67 8.58 0.21 -11.19
CA PRO A 67 9.28 -1.00 -11.61
C PRO A 67 9.00 -2.14 -10.65
N GLU A 68 8.51 -3.26 -11.19
CA GLU A 68 8.22 -4.47 -10.41
C GLU A 68 7.20 -4.28 -9.28
N GLY A 69 6.32 -3.25 -9.38
CA GLY A 69 5.28 -2.99 -8.37
C GLY A 69 5.84 -2.57 -7.00
N VAL A 70 6.95 -1.82 -6.96
CA VAL A 70 7.59 -1.34 -5.73
C VAL A 70 6.65 -0.57 -4.78
N ARG A 71 5.53 -0.10 -5.28
CA ARG A 71 4.36 0.37 -4.54
C ARG A 71 3.13 -0.32 -5.08
N THR A 72 2.33 -0.89 -4.21
CA THR A 72 1.05 -1.48 -4.60
C THR A 72 -0.04 -0.86 -3.76
N TYR A 73 -1.03 -0.28 -4.45
CA TYR A 73 -2.20 0.29 -3.80
C TYR A 73 -3.39 -0.64 -3.93
N MET A 74 -4.07 -0.86 -2.81
CA MET A 74 -5.40 -1.45 -2.76
C MET A 74 -6.40 -0.35 -2.49
N MET A 75 -7.32 -0.13 -3.44
CA MET A 75 -8.34 0.91 -3.37
C MET A 75 -9.70 0.27 -3.16
N THR A 76 -10.33 0.58 -2.03
CA THR A 76 -11.67 0.06 -1.71
C THR A 76 -12.73 0.95 -2.33
N VAL A 77 -13.62 0.35 -3.11
CA VAL A 77 -14.75 0.99 -3.78
C VAL A 77 -16.05 0.47 -3.19
N ASN A 78 -16.97 1.36 -2.83
CA ASN A 78 -18.29 0.99 -2.33
C ASN A 78 -19.26 0.58 -3.45
N ALA A 79 -20.44 0.09 -3.06
CA ALA A 79 -21.47 -0.36 -4.00
C ALA A 79 -21.99 0.76 -4.95
N GLN A 80 -21.80 2.02 -4.59
CA GLN A 80 -22.18 3.19 -5.39
C GLN A 80 -21.06 3.68 -6.33
N GLY A 81 -19.90 3.00 -6.34
CA GLY A 81 -18.74 3.36 -7.15
C GLY A 81 -17.90 4.51 -6.58
N GLY A 82 -18.05 4.82 -5.30
CA GLY A 82 -17.24 5.80 -4.58
C GLY A 82 -15.97 5.17 -3.99
N LEU A 83 -14.84 5.85 -4.10
CA LEU A 83 -13.58 5.47 -3.47
C LEU A 83 -13.66 5.71 -1.97
N GLU A 84 -13.60 4.65 -1.17
CA GLU A 84 -13.65 4.74 0.30
C GLU A 84 -12.26 4.76 0.96
N LYS A 85 -11.30 4.04 0.39
CA LYS A 85 -9.99 3.86 1.02
C LYS A 85 -8.89 3.68 -0.02
N ILE A 86 -7.71 4.20 0.30
CA ILE A 86 -6.48 4.02 -0.46
C ILE A 86 -5.43 3.47 0.50
N ASP A 87 -4.96 2.25 0.27
CA ASP A 87 -3.93 1.60 1.08
C ASP A 87 -2.70 1.28 0.23
N GLN A 88 -1.54 1.82 0.58
CA GLN A 88 -0.27 1.28 0.12
C GLN A 88 0.02 0.02 0.95
N VAL A 89 0.09 -1.15 0.28
CA VAL A 89 0.08 -2.43 1.01
C VAL A 89 1.45 -3.05 1.25
N LEU A 90 2.50 -2.63 0.52
CA LEU A 90 3.86 -3.14 0.71
C LEU A 90 4.57 -2.38 1.83
N VAL A 91 4.09 -2.59 3.05
CA VAL A 91 4.57 -1.97 4.28
C VAL A 91 4.77 -3.02 5.38
N ASP A 92 5.67 -2.74 6.30
CA ASP A 92 6.05 -3.65 7.39
C ASP A 92 4.86 -4.16 8.22
N ALA A 93 3.86 -3.30 8.44
CA ALA A 93 2.64 -3.68 9.15
C ALA A 93 1.88 -4.84 8.45
N ASN A 94 1.86 -4.86 7.12
CA ASN A 94 1.23 -5.92 6.34
C ASN A 94 2.13 -7.16 6.20
N PHE A 95 3.45 -6.96 6.08
CA PHE A 95 4.39 -8.07 6.06
C PHE A 95 4.29 -8.93 7.33
N LYS A 96 4.14 -8.31 8.49
CA LYS A 96 3.94 -8.99 9.79
C LYS A 96 2.64 -9.78 9.90
N ARG A 97 1.67 -9.54 9.02
CA ARG A 97 0.41 -10.29 8.97
C ARG A 97 0.54 -11.63 8.26
N ILE A 98 1.61 -11.82 7.48
CA ILE A 98 1.82 -13.06 6.73
C ILE A 98 2.32 -14.13 7.70
N GLN A 99 1.53 -15.21 7.81
CA GLN A 99 1.78 -16.29 8.76
C GLN A 99 1.94 -17.64 8.03
N PRO A 100 2.74 -18.56 8.58
CA PRO A 100 2.80 -19.92 8.07
C PRO A 100 1.40 -20.57 7.95
N GLY A 101 1.20 -21.32 6.87
CA GLY A 101 -0.06 -21.98 6.55
C GLY A 101 -1.01 -21.16 5.68
N MET A 102 -0.83 -19.84 5.54
CA MET A 102 -1.62 -19.01 4.62
C MET A 102 -1.46 -19.49 3.18
N THR A 103 -2.53 -19.44 2.40
CA THR A 103 -2.51 -19.73 0.97
C THR A 103 -1.95 -18.57 0.15
N ILE A 104 -1.52 -18.84 -1.07
CA ILE A 104 -1.10 -17.81 -2.04
C ILE A 104 -2.19 -16.75 -2.22
N THR A 105 -3.46 -17.16 -2.26
CA THR A 105 -4.59 -16.25 -2.41
C THR A 105 -4.75 -15.32 -1.22
N GLU A 106 -4.62 -15.83 0.02
CA GLU A 106 -4.71 -15.01 1.23
C GLU A 106 -3.57 -14.00 1.30
N VAL A 107 -2.34 -14.41 0.97
CA VAL A 107 -1.19 -13.49 0.90
C VAL A 107 -1.43 -12.41 -0.15
N ARG A 108 -1.91 -12.80 -1.34
CA ARG A 108 -2.21 -11.85 -2.41
C ARG A 108 -3.30 -10.83 -2.05
N ARG A 109 -4.27 -11.22 -1.21
CA ARG A 109 -5.27 -10.28 -0.68
C ARG A 109 -4.67 -9.22 0.25
N ILE A 110 -3.54 -9.52 0.88
CA ILE A 110 -2.86 -8.62 1.81
C ILE A 110 -1.82 -7.76 1.10
N LEU A 111 -1.01 -8.36 0.21
CA LEU A 111 0.18 -7.73 -0.38
C LEU A 111 0.02 -7.36 -1.87
N GLY A 112 -1.04 -7.83 -2.53
CA GLY A 112 -1.18 -7.71 -3.97
C GLY A 112 -0.33 -8.73 -4.74
N ARG A 113 -0.12 -8.45 -6.02
CA ARG A 113 0.68 -9.27 -6.91
C ARG A 113 2.17 -9.20 -6.54
N ASN A 114 2.82 -10.36 -6.50
CA ASN A 114 4.27 -10.44 -6.34
C ASN A 114 5.02 -9.80 -7.54
N SER A 115 6.20 -9.27 -7.26
CA SER A 115 7.11 -8.70 -8.26
C SER A 115 7.77 -9.78 -9.11
N LYS A 116 8.20 -10.85 -8.45
CA LYS A 116 8.91 -11.98 -9.07
C LYS A 116 8.51 -13.29 -8.43
N GLU A 117 8.70 -14.37 -9.20
CA GLU A 117 8.61 -15.74 -8.71
C GLU A 117 9.98 -16.42 -8.85
N GLN A 118 10.35 -17.21 -7.86
CA GLN A 118 11.61 -17.94 -7.87
C GLN A 118 11.41 -19.36 -7.34
N ARG A 119 12.08 -20.32 -8.02
CA ARG A 119 12.21 -21.69 -7.55
C ARG A 119 13.71 -22.02 -7.45
N PHE A 120 14.08 -22.66 -6.39
CA PHE A 120 15.48 -23.06 -6.17
C PHE A 120 15.66 -24.55 -6.53
N GLY A 121 16.76 -24.86 -7.22
CA GLY A 121 17.03 -26.23 -7.68
C GLY A 121 17.17 -27.27 -6.53
N MET A 122 17.57 -26.81 -5.36
CA MET A 122 17.68 -27.67 -4.16
C MET A 122 16.33 -27.93 -3.47
N THR A 123 15.32 -27.08 -3.73
CA THR A 123 13.96 -27.19 -3.19
C THR A 123 12.92 -27.02 -4.31
N PRO A 124 12.89 -27.94 -5.31
CA PRO A 124 12.11 -27.74 -6.53
C PRO A 124 10.59 -27.68 -6.30
N ASN A 125 10.12 -28.19 -5.18
CA ASN A 125 8.71 -28.19 -4.79
C ASN A 125 8.30 -26.93 -4.02
N GLU A 126 9.23 -26.00 -3.79
CA GLU A 126 8.97 -24.73 -3.13
C GLU A 126 8.89 -23.61 -4.15
N LEU A 127 8.00 -22.66 -3.88
CA LEU A 127 7.82 -21.43 -4.70
C LEU A 127 8.02 -20.21 -3.81
N THR A 128 8.95 -19.34 -4.17
CA THR A 128 9.13 -18.06 -3.48
C THR A 128 8.52 -16.92 -4.30
N HIS A 129 7.56 -16.22 -3.72
CA HIS A 129 7.09 -14.93 -4.22
C HIS A 129 7.91 -13.81 -3.58
N LYS A 130 8.45 -12.95 -4.41
CA LYS A 130 9.23 -11.78 -3.99
C LYS A 130 8.39 -10.52 -4.19
N TYR A 131 8.26 -9.73 -3.13
CA TYR A 131 7.55 -8.45 -3.13
C TYR A 131 8.57 -7.33 -2.99
N LYS A 132 8.77 -6.58 -4.07
CA LYS A 132 9.70 -5.44 -4.07
C LYS A 132 9.08 -4.26 -3.33
N PHE A 133 9.83 -3.65 -2.43
CA PHE A 133 9.41 -2.43 -1.75
C PHE A 133 10.62 -1.52 -1.51
N ASN A 134 10.37 -0.25 -1.22
CA ASN A 134 11.41 0.70 -0.89
C ASN A 134 11.39 0.98 0.61
N ALA A 135 12.53 0.80 1.25
CA ALA A 135 12.75 1.18 2.63
C ALA A 135 14.07 1.95 2.76
N ASN A 136 14.04 3.10 3.42
CA ASN A 136 15.22 3.95 3.62
C ASN A 136 15.94 4.34 2.31
N ASN A 137 15.19 4.58 1.24
CA ASN A 137 15.69 4.83 -0.12
C ASN A 137 16.47 3.67 -0.76
N GLU A 138 16.30 2.46 -0.25
CA GLU A 138 16.87 1.23 -0.81
C GLU A 138 15.76 0.29 -1.25
N ASP A 139 15.95 -0.33 -2.42
CA ASP A 139 15.07 -1.40 -2.89
C ASP A 139 15.38 -2.69 -2.14
N GLN A 140 14.35 -3.26 -1.55
CA GLN A 140 14.40 -4.52 -0.82
C GLN A 140 13.32 -5.46 -1.33
N TYR A 141 13.44 -6.73 -0.98
CA TYR A 141 12.40 -7.72 -1.23
C TYR A 141 11.93 -8.32 0.10
N PHE A 142 10.62 -8.44 0.23
CA PHE A 142 9.98 -9.32 1.20
C PHE A 142 9.65 -10.62 0.48
N ASP A 143 10.21 -11.71 0.94
CA ASP A 143 10.11 -13.04 0.36
C ASP A 143 9.09 -13.88 1.13
N VAL A 144 8.18 -14.52 0.38
CA VAL A 144 7.21 -15.47 0.93
C VAL A 144 7.43 -16.80 0.22
N THR A 145 7.93 -17.78 0.95
CA THR A 145 8.18 -19.14 0.43
C THR A 145 7.01 -20.04 0.76
N TYR A 146 6.48 -20.70 -0.26
CA TYR A 146 5.37 -21.64 -0.18
C TYR A 146 5.89 -23.07 -0.35
N ASN A 147 5.28 -24.01 0.36
CA ASN A 147 5.49 -25.44 0.18
C ASN A 147 4.77 -25.98 -1.08
N ALA A 148 4.87 -27.28 -1.32
CA ALA A 148 4.27 -27.97 -2.46
C ALA A 148 2.73 -27.80 -2.53
N GLU A 149 2.08 -27.64 -1.39
CA GLU A 149 0.62 -27.44 -1.27
C GLU A 149 0.20 -25.98 -1.46
N GLY A 150 1.13 -25.07 -1.77
CA GLY A 150 0.86 -23.64 -1.97
C GLY A 150 0.54 -22.89 -0.67
N ARG A 151 1.08 -23.37 0.46
CA ARG A 151 0.93 -22.72 1.76
C ARG A 151 2.24 -22.09 2.22
N VAL A 152 2.16 -20.92 2.82
CA VAL A 152 3.32 -20.23 3.39
C VAL A 152 4.07 -21.17 4.33
N LYS A 153 5.32 -21.41 4.03
CA LYS A 153 6.30 -22.15 4.85
C LYS A 153 7.08 -21.18 5.73
N GLU A 154 7.62 -20.14 5.11
CA GLU A 154 8.45 -19.13 5.78
C GLU A 154 8.40 -17.78 5.04
N VAL A 155 8.81 -16.73 5.73
CA VAL A 155 8.97 -15.37 5.19
C VAL A 155 10.35 -14.83 5.54
N GLY A 156 10.87 -13.91 4.73
CA GLY A 156 12.18 -13.30 4.95
C GLY A 156 12.33 -11.96 4.23
N TYR A 157 13.44 -11.29 4.49
CA TYR A 157 13.83 -10.07 3.78
C TYR A 157 15.12 -10.34 3.02
N ASP A 158 15.15 -9.98 1.74
CA ASP A 158 16.34 -10.00 0.91
C ASP A 158 16.74 -8.56 0.57
N THR A 159 17.88 -8.13 1.09
CA THR A 159 18.43 -6.81 0.83
C THR A 159 19.42 -6.89 -0.33
N PHE A 160 19.13 -6.18 -1.39
CA PHE A 160 19.96 -6.12 -2.60
C PHE A 160 21.41 -5.63 -2.34
N SER A 161 21.63 -4.96 -1.20
CA SER A 161 22.93 -4.42 -0.80
C SER A 161 23.97 -5.47 -0.42
N LEU A 162 23.56 -6.69 -0.07
CA LEU A 162 24.50 -7.74 0.37
C LEU A 162 25.18 -8.49 -0.79
N GLN A 163 24.63 -8.44 -2.02
CA GLN A 163 25.22 -9.15 -3.16
C GLN A 163 26.34 -8.36 -3.88
N LYS A 164 26.45 -7.06 -3.65
CA LYS A 164 27.46 -6.21 -4.31
C LYS A 164 28.82 -6.24 -3.62
N GLY A 165 28.94 -6.90 -2.47
CA GLY A 165 30.16 -6.95 -1.62
C GLY A 165 31.00 -8.23 -1.74
N SER A 166 30.57 -9.26 -2.49
CA SER A 166 31.24 -10.58 -2.51
C SER A 166 32.01 -10.92 -3.79
N SER A 167 32.34 -9.90 -4.60
CA SER A 167 33.25 -10.10 -5.73
C SER A 167 34.50 -9.23 -5.57
N ARG A 168 35.42 -9.70 -4.73
CA ARG A 168 36.84 -9.34 -4.73
C ARG A 168 37.68 -10.58 -4.53
#